data_69ecea3f550fe38cf3edd99de7774517
#
_entry.id   69ecea3f550fe38cf3edd99de7774517
#
_cell.length_a   1.000
_cell.length_b   1.000
_cell.length_c   1.000
_cell.angle_alpha   90.00
_cell.angle_beta   90.00
_cell.angle_gamma   90.00
#
_symmetry.space_group_name_H-M   'P 1'
#
loop_
_entity.id
_entity.type
_entity.pdbx_description
1 polymer ?
#
loop_
_entity_poly.entity_id
_entity_poly.type
_entity_poly.pdbx_seq_one_letter_code
_entity_poly.pdbx_strand_id
1 'polypeptide(L)'
;MGQVYWSWEAEVKPGELENFKDNVVRDWNETAAKDCNTLINQWVIDEGGSSVKVYQRFTSAKHALAQFADNPGWEKLDDYLEPSAMFVCGDYGNELDFLREHGAVFMQDL
;
A
#
# COMPACT_ATOMS: atom_id res chain seq x y z
N MET A 1 8.11 -1.02 20.30
CA MET A 1 7.26 -1.33 19.17
C MET A 1 6.78 -0.10 18.52
N GLY A 2 7.41 0.24 17.46
CA GLY A 2 7.12 1.45 16.73
C GLY A 2 6.12 1.24 15.61
N GLN A 3 5.56 2.35 15.19
CA GLN A 3 4.69 2.36 14.01
C GLN A 3 5.50 2.07 12.76
N VAL A 4 4.82 1.52 11.76
CA VAL A 4 5.39 1.36 10.42
C VAL A 4 4.46 2.06 9.44
N TYR A 5 5.03 2.61 8.39
CA TYR A 5 4.25 3.24 7.34
C TYR A 5 4.93 3.01 6.00
N TRP A 6 4.14 3.04 4.95
CA TRP A 6 4.67 3.01 3.60
C TRP A 6 3.94 4.00 2.71
N SER A 7 4.64 4.38 1.66
CA SER A 7 4.04 5.11 0.55
C SER A 7 4.50 4.44 -0.74
N TRP A 8 3.62 4.40 -1.71
CA TRP A 8 3.98 3.90 -3.04
C TRP A 8 3.25 4.68 -4.11
N GLU A 9 3.85 4.66 -5.30
CA GLU A 9 3.36 5.39 -6.46
C GLU A 9 3.32 4.45 -7.64
N ALA A 10 2.35 4.63 -8.50
CA ALA A 10 2.19 3.82 -9.70
C ALA A 10 1.41 4.57 -10.77
N GLU A 11 1.64 4.21 -12.01
CA GLU A 11 0.84 4.68 -13.13
C GLU A 11 -0.30 3.71 -13.38
N VAL A 12 -1.50 4.25 -13.62
CA VAL A 12 -2.66 3.43 -13.94
C VAL A 12 -2.59 3.03 -15.41
N LYS A 13 -2.72 1.75 -15.69
CA LYS A 13 -2.74 1.26 -17.08
C LYS A 13 -3.98 1.80 -17.81
N PRO A 14 -3.88 2.06 -19.11
CA PRO A 14 -5.01 2.61 -19.87
C PRO A 14 -6.28 1.78 -19.70
N GLY A 15 -7.37 2.43 -19.32
CA GLY A 15 -8.68 1.79 -19.17
C GLY A 15 -8.89 1.02 -17.89
N GLU A 16 -7.88 0.97 -16.98
CA GLU A 16 -7.96 0.13 -15.78
C GLU A 16 -8.36 0.87 -14.50
N LEU A 17 -8.58 2.19 -14.56
CA LEU A 17 -8.83 2.95 -13.33
C LEU A 17 -10.05 2.45 -12.56
N GLU A 18 -11.18 2.23 -13.24
CA GLU A 18 -12.41 1.81 -12.58
C GLU A 18 -12.27 0.39 -12.00
N ASN A 19 -11.60 -0.51 -12.73
CA ASN A 19 -11.34 -1.86 -12.24
C ASN A 19 -10.44 -1.82 -11.01
N PHE A 20 -9.42 -0.97 -11.01
CA PHE A 20 -8.53 -0.79 -9.88
C PHE A 20 -9.30 -0.28 -8.66
N LYS A 21 -10.14 0.74 -8.84
CA LYS A 21 -10.96 1.29 -7.75
C LYS A 21 -11.92 0.23 -7.18
N ASP A 22 -12.58 -0.52 -8.04
CA ASP A 22 -13.60 -1.49 -7.61
C ASP A 22 -13.01 -2.75 -6.99
N ASN A 23 -11.84 -3.19 -7.46
CA ASN A 23 -11.28 -4.49 -7.06
C ASN A 23 -10.16 -4.39 -6.04
N VAL A 24 -9.54 -3.23 -5.88
CA VAL A 24 -8.42 -3.06 -4.95
C VAL A 24 -8.72 -1.98 -3.92
N VAL A 25 -8.98 -0.77 -4.36
CA VAL A 25 -9.13 0.38 -3.45
C VAL A 25 -10.32 0.18 -2.51
N ARG A 26 -11.46 -0.23 -3.06
CA ARG A 26 -12.66 -0.43 -2.26
C ARG A 26 -12.45 -1.49 -1.17
N ASP A 27 -11.90 -2.64 -1.55
CA ASP A 27 -11.70 -3.74 -0.60
C ASP A 27 -10.72 -3.35 0.50
N TRP A 28 -9.63 -2.66 0.13
CA TRP A 28 -8.66 -2.22 1.12
C TRP A 28 -9.25 -1.17 2.06
N ASN A 29 -10.03 -0.24 1.50
CA ASN A 29 -10.70 0.76 2.33
C ASN A 29 -11.68 0.13 3.31
N GLU A 30 -12.45 -0.87 2.89
CA GLU A 30 -13.38 -1.57 3.76
C GLU A 30 -12.65 -2.31 4.89
N THR A 31 -11.55 -2.99 4.58
CA THR A 31 -10.75 -3.70 5.57
C THR A 31 -10.12 -2.72 6.55
N ALA A 32 -9.53 -1.63 6.04
CA ALA A 32 -8.88 -0.63 6.87
C ALA A 32 -9.86 0.07 7.81
N ALA A 33 -11.08 0.31 7.37
CA ALA A 33 -12.11 0.97 8.19
C ALA A 33 -12.50 0.14 9.40
N LYS A 34 -12.30 -1.18 9.36
CA LYS A 34 -12.63 -2.09 10.45
C LYS A 34 -11.42 -2.42 11.33
N ASP A 35 -10.24 -1.96 10.96
CA ASP A 35 -9.00 -2.33 11.63
C ASP A 35 -8.48 -1.17 12.48
N CYS A 36 -8.57 -1.31 13.81
CA CYS A 36 -8.09 -0.29 14.73
C CYS A 36 -6.56 -0.11 14.69
N ASN A 37 -5.84 -1.02 14.05
CA ASN A 37 -4.38 -0.96 13.92
C ASN A 37 -3.94 -0.24 12.65
N THR A 38 -4.87 0.11 11.78
CA THR A 38 -4.61 0.95 10.61
C THR A 38 -4.87 2.40 11.00
N LEU A 39 -3.81 3.18 11.13
CA LEU A 39 -3.89 4.56 11.60
C LEU A 39 -4.21 5.54 10.49
N ILE A 40 -3.66 5.30 9.30
CA ILE A 40 -3.89 6.11 8.10
C ILE A 40 -4.03 5.18 6.92
N ASN A 41 -4.99 5.48 6.06
CA ASN A 41 -5.20 4.76 4.81
C ASN A 41 -5.67 5.77 3.77
N GLN A 42 -4.73 6.29 2.99
CA GLN A 42 -5.00 7.38 2.07
C GLN A 42 -4.59 7.02 0.65
N TRP A 43 -5.54 7.13 -0.25
CA TRP A 43 -5.37 6.86 -1.68
C TRP A 43 -5.65 8.14 -2.44
N VAL A 44 -4.71 8.60 -3.24
CA VAL A 44 -4.88 9.83 -4.02
C VAL A 44 -4.49 9.58 -5.47
N ILE A 45 -5.03 10.40 -6.34
CA ILE A 45 -4.77 10.31 -7.79
C ILE A 45 -4.52 11.73 -8.30
N ASP A 46 -3.69 11.87 -9.31
CA ASP A 46 -3.41 13.18 -9.90
C ASP A 46 -4.63 13.69 -10.69
N GLU A 47 -4.60 14.96 -11.04
CA GLU A 47 -5.70 15.59 -11.77
C GLU A 47 -5.95 14.96 -13.14
N GLY A 48 -4.90 14.42 -13.76
CA GLY A 48 -5.01 13.76 -15.06
C GLY A 48 -5.61 12.36 -15.00
N GLY A 49 -5.74 11.78 -13.78
CA GLY A 49 -6.33 10.45 -13.60
C GLY A 49 -5.43 9.30 -13.99
N SER A 50 -4.11 9.51 -14.02
CA SER A 50 -3.16 8.49 -14.47
C SER A 50 -2.14 8.05 -13.42
N SER A 51 -1.86 8.87 -12.40
CA SER A 51 -0.86 8.53 -11.38
C SER A 51 -1.51 8.43 -10.02
N VAL A 52 -1.34 7.32 -9.33
CA VAL A 52 -1.86 7.11 -7.98
C VAL A 52 -0.73 7.12 -6.97
N LYS A 53 -1.03 7.59 -5.77
CA LYS A 53 -0.12 7.56 -4.63
C LYS A 53 -0.88 7.08 -3.42
N VAL A 54 -0.25 6.21 -2.63
CA VAL A 54 -0.88 5.61 -1.46
C VAL A 54 0.00 5.89 -0.25
N TYR A 55 -0.63 6.27 0.84
CA TYR A 55 0.04 6.42 2.13
C TYR A 55 -0.75 5.66 3.17
N GLN A 56 -0.09 4.75 3.87
CA GLN A 56 -0.72 3.92 4.90
C GLN A 56 0.21 3.80 6.10
N ARG A 57 -0.37 3.91 7.30
CA ARG A 57 0.35 3.82 8.56
C ARG A 57 -0.33 2.84 9.49
N PHE A 58 0.47 2.05 10.18
CA PHE A 58 -0.02 0.96 11.05
C PHE A 58 0.66 1.05 12.41
N THR A 59 0.02 0.45 13.41
CA THR A 59 0.54 0.45 14.78
C THR A 59 1.84 -0.37 14.90
N SER A 60 2.05 -1.37 14.04
CA SER A 60 3.27 -2.17 14.02
C SER A 60 3.43 -2.89 12.68
N ALA A 61 4.64 -3.40 12.42
CA ALA A 61 4.92 -4.18 11.22
C ALA A 61 4.07 -5.45 11.16
N LYS A 62 3.79 -6.06 12.30
CA LYS A 62 2.93 -7.25 12.37
C LYS A 62 1.52 -6.95 11.86
N HIS A 63 0.95 -5.83 12.26
CA HIS A 63 -0.38 -5.43 11.82
C HIS A 63 -0.39 -5.02 10.35
N ALA A 64 0.69 -4.39 9.88
CA ALA A 64 0.84 -4.07 8.46
C ALA A 64 0.85 -5.34 7.61
N LEU A 65 1.58 -6.36 8.04
CA LEU A 65 1.62 -7.65 7.36
C LEU A 65 0.24 -8.30 7.31
N ALA A 66 -0.53 -8.22 8.41
CA ALA A 66 -1.88 -8.76 8.45
C ALA A 66 -2.80 -8.11 7.43
N GLN A 67 -2.62 -6.82 7.15
CA GLN A 67 -3.39 -6.13 6.11
C GLN A 67 -3.14 -6.72 4.74
N PHE A 68 -1.91 -7.08 4.42
CA PHE A 68 -1.61 -7.77 3.17
C PHE A 68 -2.33 -9.11 3.08
N ALA A 69 -2.34 -9.87 4.19
CA ALA A 69 -3.00 -11.17 4.21
C ALA A 69 -4.51 -11.05 4.01
N ASP A 70 -5.12 -9.98 4.55
CA ASP A 70 -6.55 -9.74 4.45
C ASP A 70 -6.97 -9.13 3.11
N ASN A 71 -6.01 -8.63 2.33
CA ASN A 71 -6.28 -7.96 1.06
C ASN A 71 -5.48 -8.61 -0.07
N PRO A 72 -5.85 -9.82 -0.48
CA PRO A 72 -5.07 -10.54 -1.51
C PRO A 72 -5.03 -9.83 -2.86
N GLY A 73 -5.86 -8.81 -3.04
CA GLY A 73 -5.85 -8.03 -4.28
C GLY A 73 -4.52 -7.35 -4.59
N TRP A 74 -3.64 -7.15 -3.58
CA TRP A 74 -2.35 -6.54 -3.83
C TRP A 74 -1.48 -7.38 -4.78
N GLU A 75 -1.69 -8.70 -4.80
CA GLU A 75 -0.98 -9.59 -5.71
C GLU A 75 -1.33 -9.35 -7.17
N LYS A 76 -2.46 -8.70 -7.42
CA LYS A 76 -2.97 -8.42 -8.75
C LYS A 76 -2.75 -6.97 -9.17
N LEU A 77 -2.02 -6.20 -8.38
CA LEU A 77 -1.79 -4.80 -8.69
C LEU A 77 -1.20 -4.60 -10.09
N ASP A 78 -0.33 -5.51 -10.52
CA ASP A 78 0.30 -5.43 -11.84
C ASP A 78 -0.71 -5.53 -13.00
N ASP A 79 -1.91 -6.05 -12.74
CA ASP A 79 -2.96 -6.09 -13.76
C ASP A 79 -3.52 -4.69 -14.05
N TYR A 80 -3.42 -3.79 -13.10
CA TYR A 80 -4.02 -2.45 -13.17
C TYR A 80 -3.00 -1.32 -13.22
N LEU A 81 -1.82 -1.54 -12.65
CA LEU A 81 -0.84 -0.49 -12.41
C LEU A 81 0.54 -0.90 -12.89
N GLU A 82 1.34 0.14 -13.21
CA GLU A 82 2.78 -0.01 -13.39
C GLU A 82 3.45 0.67 -12.21
N PRO A 83 3.99 -0.09 -11.23
CA PRO A 83 4.62 0.50 -10.05
C PRO A 83 5.84 1.33 -10.41
N SER A 84 6.00 2.49 -9.78
CA SER A 84 7.16 3.34 -9.99
C SER A 84 8.05 3.43 -8.76
N ALA A 85 7.49 3.45 -7.54
CA ALA A 85 8.29 3.55 -6.33
C ALA A 85 7.52 3.03 -5.14
N MET A 86 8.24 2.48 -4.15
CA MET A 86 7.67 2.12 -2.85
C MET A 86 8.70 2.37 -1.75
N PHE A 87 8.25 2.99 -0.67
CA PHE A 87 9.08 3.27 0.50
C PHE A 87 8.41 2.67 1.74
N VAL A 88 9.17 1.88 2.49
CA VAL A 88 8.73 1.29 3.77
C VAL A 88 9.55 1.94 4.88
N CYS A 89 8.88 2.54 5.84
CA CYS A 89 9.52 3.42 6.82
C CYS A 89 9.11 3.06 8.24
N GLY A 90 9.91 3.49 9.18
CA GLY A 90 9.64 3.32 10.61
C GLY A 90 10.23 2.04 11.18
N ASP A 91 9.50 1.41 12.09
CA ASP A 91 9.98 0.21 12.81
C ASP A 91 9.49 -1.06 12.11
N TYR A 92 10.04 -1.33 10.93
CA TYR A 92 9.56 -2.40 10.07
C TYR A 92 10.07 -3.80 10.42
N GLY A 93 11.14 -3.92 11.23
CA GLY A 93 11.67 -5.25 11.60
C GLY A 93 11.97 -6.11 10.38
N ASN A 94 11.60 -7.38 10.45
CA ASN A 94 11.80 -8.34 9.36
C ASN A 94 10.50 -8.80 8.70
N GLU A 95 9.35 -8.43 9.25
CA GLU A 95 8.05 -8.91 8.80
C GLU A 95 7.72 -8.51 7.35
N LEU A 96 8.30 -7.40 6.89
CA LEU A 96 8.02 -6.86 5.57
C LEU A 96 9.16 -7.07 4.57
N ASP A 97 10.14 -7.90 4.91
CA ASP A 97 11.31 -8.13 4.05
C ASP A 97 10.94 -8.60 2.64
N PHE A 98 9.82 -9.31 2.49
CA PHE A 98 9.39 -9.77 1.16
C PHE A 98 9.15 -8.62 0.19
N LEU A 99 8.86 -7.41 0.69
CA LEU A 99 8.66 -6.25 -0.18
C LEU A 99 9.95 -5.78 -0.84
N ARG A 100 11.12 -6.18 -0.33
CA ARG A 100 12.40 -5.85 -0.97
C ARG A 100 12.51 -6.46 -2.36
N GLU A 101 11.92 -7.63 -2.55
CA GLU A 101 11.88 -8.29 -3.85
C GLU A 101 11.02 -7.54 -4.86
N HIS A 102 10.11 -6.71 -4.37
CA HIS A 102 9.24 -5.87 -5.19
C HIS A 102 9.79 -4.46 -5.38
N GLY A 103 11.05 -4.24 -5.02
CA GLY A 103 11.72 -2.96 -5.24
C GLY A 103 11.49 -1.92 -4.16
N ALA A 104 10.91 -2.30 -3.01
CA ALA A 104 10.68 -1.35 -1.92
C ALA A 104 12.02 -0.89 -1.31
N VAL A 105 12.12 0.41 -1.04
CA VAL A 105 13.25 1.02 -0.33
C VAL A 105 12.86 1.13 1.13
N PHE A 106 13.70 0.60 2.02
CA PHE A 106 13.45 0.61 3.45
C PHE A 106 14.22 1.76 4.09
N MET A 107 13.51 2.60 4.85
CA MET A 107 14.07 3.81 5.45
C MET A 107 13.76 3.86 6.94
N GLN A 108 14.79 4.05 7.75
CA GLN A 108 14.65 4.20 9.19
C GLN A 108 14.43 5.66 9.55
N ASP A 109 13.74 5.91 10.66
CA ASP A 109 13.64 7.26 11.19
C ASP A 109 15.04 7.76 11.58
N LEU A 110 15.27 9.06 11.38
CA LEU A 110 16.57 9.68 11.71
C LEU A 110 16.79 9.81 13.21
#